data_38867f3bde7a666d5218ed4875c01f02
#
_entry.id   38867f3bde7a666d5218ed4875c01f02
#
_cell.length_a   1.000
_cell.length_b   1.000
_cell.length_c   1.000
_cell.angle_alpha   90.00
_cell.angle_beta   90.00
_cell.angle_gamma   90.00
#
_symmetry.space_group_name_H-M   'P 1'
#
loop_
_entity.id
_entity.type
_entity.pdbx_description
1 polymer ?
#
loop_
_entity_poly.entity_id
_entity_poly.type
_entity_poly.pdbx_seq_one_letter_code
_entity_poly.pdbx_strand_id
1 'polypeptide(L)'
;VANHRKRGRSATVVVVGATAGMTAILTFGQFADALAATLPGSDAVVGVGGKDDTLGERIPNKFGGNYVPYGGEFVEPAADRYYPVHYSATLPIDSSVADGRQPLIDQVGIARTQIGPNGTVYIVGYSEGSLVAENYKREINAGTVDPGGNVEFVYIAAPTVPNGGIYARFPNMGPLGLLGFTSTGAAEPSPYAETFITVEYDPIGDFPAYANPLSLANAAAGFLYLHGDPTPDATDLNDPDAVIVKTVGNDTYILVKTEHLPLLQPIRDVSTAINTTAFTEPVLGAIEPTLKLAVDMGYTDRDYSDPATPTRFSLITPPKRIAETLNQLPGALQEGADNFTGGSPATAPPPTTVSPTTLAPTDRIAGKKQAPKVVATNDEVDTPKKPVKRPPVQRRDNVRDAMSDVARNVRDTFKPKPKSGPDAAPKHRAKPQRASDGDKAA
;
A
#
# COMPACT_ATOMS: atom_id res chain seq x y z
N VAL A 1 14.46 51.02 -35.79
CA VAL A 1 13.92 49.65 -35.80
C VAL A 1 14.97 48.72 -35.16
N ALA A 2 14.88 48.43 -33.91
CA ALA A 2 15.79 47.49 -33.22
C ALA A 2 14.96 46.54 -32.32
N ASN A 3 15.00 45.26 -32.70
CA ASN A 3 14.41 44.14 -31.94
C ASN A 3 15.28 43.78 -30.71
N HIS A 4 14.77 43.93 -29.52
CA HIS A 4 15.39 43.41 -28.32
C HIS A 4 14.81 42.02 -27.99
N ARG A 5 15.59 40.96 -28.25
CA ARG A 5 15.41 39.63 -27.67
C ARG A 5 15.96 39.64 -26.24
N LYS A 6 15.10 39.42 -25.26
CA LYS A 6 15.50 39.09 -23.88
C LYS A 6 15.94 37.62 -23.85
N ARG A 7 17.21 37.40 -23.53
CA ARG A 7 17.76 36.07 -23.19
C ARG A 7 17.54 35.85 -21.69
N GLY A 8 16.79 34.80 -21.32
CA GLY A 8 16.74 34.28 -19.95
C GLY A 8 18.09 33.64 -19.60
N ARG A 9 18.64 34.00 -18.45
CA ARG A 9 19.84 33.38 -17.89
C ARG A 9 19.45 32.25 -16.98
N SER A 10 19.82 31.03 -17.36
CA SER A 10 19.80 29.86 -16.46
C SER A 10 21.01 29.98 -15.52
N ALA A 11 20.78 29.88 -14.22
CA ALA A 11 21.83 29.78 -13.22
C ALA A 11 22.10 28.30 -12.94
N THR A 12 23.27 27.80 -13.34
CA THR A 12 23.77 26.47 -13.02
C THR A 12 24.56 26.59 -11.73
N VAL A 13 24.11 25.91 -10.66
CA VAL A 13 24.90 25.73 -9.44
C VAL A 13 25.63 24.40 -9.56
N VAL A 14 26.96 24.46 -9.69
CA VAL A 14 27.82 23.28 -9.67
C VAL A 14 28.37 23.11 -8.27
N VAL A 15 28.03 22.01 -7.59
CA VAL A 15 28.71 21.57 -6.36
C VAL A 15 29.64 20.42 -6.75
N VAL A 16 30.94 20.66 -6.65
CA VAL A 16 31.97 19.65 -6.87
C VAL A 16 32.36 19.04 -5.54
N GLY A 17 32.04 17.78 -5.33
CA GLY A 17 32.58 16.95 -4.27
C GLY A 17 33.11 15.66 -4.86
N ALA A 18 34.43 15.46 -4.79
CA ALA A 18 35.11 14.32 -5.35
C ALA A 18 35.17 13.17 -4.35
N THR A 19 34.50 12.06 -4.63
CA THR A 19 34.93 10.68 -4.32
C THR A 19 34.19 9.73 -5.26
N ALA A 20 34.89 8.72 -5.77
CA ALA A 20 34.42 7.84 -6.83
C ALA A 20 33.20 7.00 -6.40
N GLY A 21 32.08 7.29 -7.02
CA GLY A 21 30.83 6.55 -7.01
C GLY A 21 29.91 7.21 -8.01
N MET A 22 29.39 6.46 -8.97
CA MET A 22 28.49 6.99 -9.99
C MET A 22 27.26 7.59 -9.31
N THR A 23 27.20 8.92 -9.26
CA THR A 23 26.02 9.65 -8.80
C THR A 23 25.19 9.97 -10.04
N ALA A 24 24.04 9.32 -10.17
CA ALA A 24 23.02 9.77 -11.12
C ALA A 24 22.43 11.07 -10.57
N ILE A 25 22.71 12.19 -11.25
CA ILE A 25 22.12 13.48 -10.94
C ILE A 25 20.77 13.54 -11.66
N LEU A 26 19.68 13.41 -10.92
CA LEU A 26 18.35 13.74 -11.41
C LEU A 26 18.26 15.29 -11.51
N THR A 27 18.30 15.84 -12.71
CA THR A 27 18.00 17.25 -12.96
C THR A 27 16.50 17.41 -13.15
N PHE A 28 15.83 17.93 -12.12
CA PHE A 28 14.45 18.42 -12.27
C PHE A 28 14.46 19.73 -13.07
N GLY A 29 13.74 19.72 -14.16
CA GLY A 29 13.39 20.94 -14.87
C GLY A 29 13.29 20.84 -16.37
N GLN A 30 12.08 20.61 -16.85
CA GLN A 30 11.41 21.37 -17.94
C GLN A 30 10.02 20.73 -18.12
N PHE A 31 8.99 21.46 -17.70
CA PHE A 31 7.61 21.18 -18.11
C PHE A 31 7.47 21.58 -19.60
N ALA A 32 7.62 20.62 -20.48
CA ALA A 32 7.04 20.62 -21.82
C ALA A 32 5.90 19.60 -21.74
N ASP A 33 4.78 19.85 -22.42
CA ASP A 33 3.63 18.96 -22.49
C ASP A 33 4.10 17.50 -22.63
N ALA A 34 4.28 16.83 -21.50
CA ALA A 34 4.72 15.45 -21.46
C ALA A 34 3.53 14.61 -21.88
N LEU A 35 3.59 14.02 -23.07
CA LEU A 35 2.88 12.76 -23.30
C LEU A 35 3.19 11.90 -22.08
N ALA A 36 2.18 11.48 -21.33
CA ALA A 36 2.36 10.62 -20.17
C ALA A 36 3.30 9.47 -20.57
N ALA A 37 4.42 9.33 -19.88
CA ALA A 37 5.37 8.28 -20.17
C ALA A 37 4.63 6.95 -19.97
N THR A 38 4.66 6.09 -20.97
CA THR A 38 4.08 4.75 -20.88
C THR A 38 5.22 3.75 -20.84
N LEU A 39 5.00 2.64 -20.13
CA LEU A 39 5.96 1.55 -20.11
C LEU A 39 6.22 1.07 -21.55
N PRO A 40 7.50 0.90 -21.97
CA PRO A 40 7.82 0.41 -23.30
C PRO A 40 7.16 -0.92 -23.61
N GLY A 41 6.73 -1.11 -24.85
CA GLY A 41 6.16 -2.38 -25.30
C GLY A 41 7.13 -3.57 -25.25
N SER A 42 8.43 -3.29 -24.99
CA SER A 42 9.46 -4.31 -24.69
C SER A 42 9.40 -4.85 -23.28
N ASP A 43 8.63 -4.22 -22.38
CA ASP A 43 8.58 -4.55 -20.96
C ASP A 43 7.18 -5.06 -20.56
N ALA A 44 7.09 -5.74 -19.43
CA ALA A 44 5.84 -6.34 -18.97
C ALA A 44 5.73 -6.27 -17.45
N VAL A 45 4.49 -6.32 -16.95
CA VAL A 45 4.18 -6.40 -15.52
C VAL A 45 3.55 -7.75 -15.19
N VAL A 46 4.08 -8.41 -14.18
CA VAL A 46 3.46 -9.58 -13.56
C VAL A 46 2.93 -9.18 -12.19
N GLY A 47 1.61 -9.12 -12.05
CA GLY A 47 0.94 -8.60 -10.86
C GLY A 47 0.45 -9.69 -9.92
N VAL A 48 0.80 -9.59 -8.63
CA VAL A 48 0.40 -10.52 -7.56
C VAL A 48 -0.48 -9.79 -6.57
N GLY A 49 -1.77 -10.05 -6.60
CA GLY A 49 -2.77 -9.43 -5.74
C GLY A 49 -2.57 -9.74 -4.26
N GLY A 50 -3.14 -8.92 -3.38
CA GLY A 50 -3.17 -9.17 -1.94
C GLY A 50 -4.30 -10.12 -1.53
N LYS A 51 -4.48 -10.31 -0.22
CA LYS A 51 -5.57 -11.11 0.32
C LYS A 51 -6.93 -10.71 -0.28
N ASP A 52 -7.74 -11.71 -0.65
CA ASP A 52 -9.03 -11.57 -1.32
C ASP A 52 -8.96 -10.95 -2.73
N ASP A 53 -7.78 -10.99 -3.38
CA ASP A 53 -7.57 -10.60 -4.77
C ASP A 53 -6.96 -11.76 -5.56
N THR A 54 -7.73 -12.84 -5.68
CA THR A 54 -7.30 -14.12 -6.29
C THR A 54 -6.95 -14.00 -7.77
N LEU A 55 -7.36 -12.94 -8.42
CA LEU A 55 -7.17 -12.69 -9.85
C LEU A 55 -6.16 -11.57 -10.15
N GLY A 56 -5.64 -10.89 -9.11
CA GLY A 56 -4.70 -9.77 -9.29
C GLY A 56 -5.33 -8.53 -9.93
N GLU A 57 -6.66 -8.36 -9.80
CA GLU A 57 -7.40 -7.28 -10.47
C GLU A 57 -7.23 -5.90 -9.81
N ARG A 58 -6.70 -5.85 -8.57
CA ARG A 58 -6.51 -4.59 -7.84
C ARG A 58 -5.23 -3.87 -8.21
N ILE A 59 -4.20 -4.58 -8.66
CA ILE A 59 -2.90 -4.01 -9.00
C ILE A 59 -3.01 -2.90 -10.05
N PRO A 60 -3.72 -3.08 -11.19
CA PRO A 60 -3.81 -2.05 -12.22
C PRO A 60 -4.47 -0.74 -11.77
N ASN A 61 -5.17 -0.74 -10.63
CA ASN A 61 -5.84 0.44 -10.11
C ASN A 61 -5.05 1.16 -8.99
N LYS A 62 -3.88 0.63 -8.62
CA LYS A 62 -3.03 1.25 -7.60
C LYS A 62 -2.42 2.56 -8.13
N PHE A 63 -2.48 3.62 -7.33
CA PHE A 63 -1.89 4.93 -7.62
C PHE A 63 -2.30 5.49 -8.99
N GLY A 64 -3.60 5.40 -9.30
CA GLY A 64 -4.14 5.84 -10.59
C GLY A 64 -3.64 5.06 -11.80
N GLY A 65 -3.07 3.87 -11.60
CA GLY A 65 -2.43 3.05 -12.62
C GLY A 65 -0.92 3.29 -12.75
N ASN A 66 -0.38 4.36 -12.16
CA ASN A 66 1.02 4.77 -12.29
C ASN A 66 1.86 4.21 -11.13
N TYR A 67 2.23 2.94 -11.21
CA TYR A 67 2.94 2.26 -10.12
C TYR A 67 4.25 1.58 -10.56
N VAL A 68 4.59 1.64 -11.84
CA VAL A 68 5.82 1.03 -12.38
C VAL A 68 6.90 2.10 -12.50
N PRO A 69 8.08 1.97 -11.85
CA PRO A 69 9.17 2.93 -11.99
C PRO A 69 9.81 2.80 -13.36
N TYR A 70 9.79 3.86 -14.15
CA TYR A 70 10.42 3.89 -15.47
C TYR A 70 10.92 5.29 -15.82
N GLY A 71 12.19 5.41 -16.20
CA GLY A 71 12.75 6.70 -16.64
C GLY A 71 12.82 7.81 -15.59
N GLY A 72 12.64 7.47 -14.30
CA GLY A 72 12.61 8.42 -13.18
C GLY A 72 11.19 8.89 -12.80
N GLU A 73 10.18 8.34 -13.43
CA GLU A 73 8.76 8.59 -13.16
C GLU A 73 8.03 7.26 -12.86
N PHE A 74 6.83 7.35 -12.30
CA PHE A 74 5.91 6.22 -12.21
C PHE A 74 4.94 6.27 -13.37
N VAL A 75 4.81 5.13 -14.07
CA VAL A 75 4.04 5.02 -15.30
C VAL A 75 3.03 3.88 -15.23
N GLU A 76 1.98 3.99 -16.06
CA GLU A 76 0.99 2.94 -16.26
C GLU A 76 1.51 1.90 -17.28
N PRO A 77 1.43 0.59 -17.00
CA PRO A 77 1.70 -0.43 -18.01
C PRO A 77 0.55 -0.52 -19.02
N ALA A 78 0.85 -0.81 -20.27
CA ALA A 78 -0.18 -1.12 -21.24
C ALA A 78 -0.98 -2.36 -20.83
N ALA A 79 -2.29 -2.35 -21.03
CA ALA A 79 -3.20 -3.40 -20.56
C ALA A 79 -2.86 -4.80 -21.12
N ASP A 80 -2.32 -4.87 -22.35
CA ASP A 80 -1.85 -6.11 -22.99
C ASP A 80 -0.47 -6.56 -22.51
N ARG A 81 0.15 -5.82 -21.58
CA ARG A 81 1.43 -6.11 -20.94
C ARG A 81 1.31 -6.41 -19.45
N TYR A 82 0.08 -6.52 -18.95
CA TYR A 82 -0.20 -6.92 -17.58
C TYR A 82 -0.59 -8.41 -17.51
N TYR A 83 0.13 -9.18 -16.69
CA TYR A 83 -0.02 -10.63 -16.51
C TYR A 83 -0.39 -10.91 -15.05
N PRO A 84 -1.67 -11.10 -14.73
CA PRO A 84 -2.08 -11.37 -13.35
C PRO A 84 -1.71 -12.77 -12.90
N VAL A 85 -1.24 -12.89 -11.66
CA VAL A 85 -1.00 -14.16 -11.00
C VAL A 85 -2.27 -14.60 -10.28
N HIS A 86 -2.78 -15.77 -10.68
CA HIS A 86 -3.98 -16.34 -10.06
C HIS A 86 -3.57 -17.34 -8.97
N TYR A 87 -3.93 -17.06 -7.73
CA TYR A 87 -3.63 -17.92 -6.58
C TYR A 87 -4.72 -17.80 -5.52
N SER A 88 -4.64 -18.57 -4.43
CA SER A 88 -5.70 -18.62 -3.43
C SER A 88 -5.96 -17.30 -2.70
N ALA A 89 -4.94 -16.47 -2.49
CA ALA A 89 -5.04 -15.14 -1.87
C ALA A 89 -5.91 -15.11 -0.60
N THR A 90 -5.68 -16.06 0.32
CA THR A 90 -6.57 -16.32 1.46
C THR A 90 -5.80 -16.71 2.72
N LEU A 91 -6.53 -17.04 3.78
CA LEU A 91 -5.94 -17.59 5.00
C LEU A 91 -5.92 -19.14 4.95
N PRO A 92 -4.90 -19.81 5.52
CA PRO A 92 -3.72 -19.25 6.20
C PRO A 92 -2.70 -18.62 5.21
N ILE A 93 -2.08 -17.52 5.62
CA ILE A 93 -1.17 -16.74 4.73
C ILE A 93 -0.03 -17.59 4.18
N ASP A 94 0.68 -18.37 5.02
CA ASP A 94 1.83 -19.15 4.58
C ASP A 94 1.48 -20.16 3.47
N SER A 95 0.33 -20.81 3.57
CA SER A 95 -0.12 -21.76 2.55
C SER A 95 -0.57 -21.06 1.26
N SER A 96 -1.19 -19.91 1.40
CA SER A 96 -1.63 -19.09 0.26
C SER A 96 -0.42 -18.49 -0.49
N VAL A 97 0.57 -17.99 0.23
CA VAL A 97 1.83 -17.52 -0.36
C VAL A 97 2.57 -18.66 -1.08
N ALA A 98 2.59 -19.87 -0.50
CA ALA A 98 3.18 -21.04 -1.16
C ALA A 98 2.41 -21.45 -2.43
N ASP A 99 1.08 -21.31 -2.43
CA ASP A 99 0.22 -21.57 -3.59
C ASP A 99 0.49 -20.57 -4.74
N GLY A 100 0.83 -19.33 -4.44
CA GLY A 100 1.16 -18.30 -5.43
C GLY A 100 2.49 -18.52 -6.16
N ARG A 101 3.37 -19.38 -5.64
CA ARG A 101 4.72 -19.58 -6.18
C ARG A 101 4.73 -20.05 -7.64
N GLN A 102 4.08 -21.17 -7.94
CA GLN A 102 4.12 -21.73 -9.30
C GLN A 102 3.38 -20.85 -10.30
N PRO A 103 2.18 -20.32 -10.00
CA PRO A 103 1.53 -19.35 -10.87
C PRO A 103 2.38 -18.12 -11.20
N LEU A 104 3.17 -17.59 -10.24
CA LEU A 104 4.08 -16.48 -10.50
C LEU A 104 5.19 -16.88 -11.48
N ILE A 105 5.84 -18.03 -11.29
CA ILE A 105 6.86 -18.56 -12.21
C ILE A 105 6.28 -18.70 -13.63
N ASP A 106 5.08 -19.27 -13.75
CA ASP A 106 4.41 -19.50 -15.03
C ASP A 106 4.10 -18.17 -15.74
N GLN A 107 3.58 -17.16 -15.00
CA GLN A 107 3.29 -15.84 -15.57
C GLN A 107 4.55 -15.07 -15.99
N VAL A 108 5.64 -15.16 -15.23
CA VAL A 108 6.93 -14.61 -15.66
C VAL A 108 7.39 -15.27 -16.95
N GLY A 109 7.27 -16.61 -17.07
CA GLY A 109 7.59 -17.35 -18.31
C GLY A 109 6.74 -16.89 -19.49
N ILE A 110 5.43 -16.71 -19.30
CA ILE A 110 4.50 -16.21 -20.34
C ILE A 110 4.89 -14.78 -20.75
N ALA A 111 5.06 -13.86 -19.80
CA ALA A 111 5.49 -12.49 -20.08
C ALA A 111 6.80 -12.47 -20.87
N ARG A 112 7.77 -13.29 -20.47
CA ARG A 112 9.06 -13.43 -21.12
C ARG A 112 8.97 -13.88 -22.58
N THR A 113 8.04 -14.78 -22.92
CA THR A 113 7.81 -15.18 -24.32
C THR A 113 7.31 -14.02 -25.20
N GLN A 114 6.67 -13.02 -24.61
CA GLN A 114 6.11 -11.87 -25.34
C GLN A 114 7.13 -10.74 -25.52
N ILE A 115 7.98 -10.48 -24.50
CA ILE A 115 8.93 -9.38 -24.53
C ILE A 115 10.36 -9.80 -24.90
N GLY A 116 10.66 -11.08 -24.88
CA GLY A 116 12.01 -11.61 -25.11
C GLY A 116 12.98 -11.38 -23.93
N PRO A 117 14.26 -11.80 -24.07
CA PRO A 117 15.21 -11.79 -22.94
C PRO A 117 15.74 -10.38 -22.60
N ASN A 118 15.63 -9.42 -23.51
CA ASN A 118 16.17 -8.07 -23.32
C ASN A 118 15.19 -7.11 -22.66
N GLY A 119 13.90 -7.44 -22.63
CA GLY A 119 12.90 -6.65 -21.93
C GLY A 119 12.95 -6.87 -20.42
N THR A 120 12.34 -5.98 -19.65
CA THR A 120 12.22 -6.08 -18.19
C THR A 120 10.85 -6.62 -17.79
N VAL A 121 10.84 -7.61 -16.90
CA VAL A 121 9.60 -8.04 -16.21
C VAL A 121 9.58 -7.36 -14.85
N TYR A 122 8.62 -6.47 -14.65
CA TYR A 122 8.31 -5.87 -13.35
C TYR A 122 7.39 -6.82 -12.57
N ILE A 123 7.87 -7.34 -11.44
CA ILE A 123 7.09 -8.20 -10.55
C ILE A 123 6.50 -7.33 -9.46
N VAL A 124 5.17 -7.09 -9.53
CA VAL A 124 4.46 -6.18 -8.65
C VAL A 124 3.64 -6.96 -7.65
N GLY A 125 4.01 -6.90 -6.38
CA GLY A 125 3.28 -7.57 -5.29
C GLY A 125 2.59 -6.56 -4.36
N TYR A 126 1.31 -6.82 -4.03
CA TYR A 126 0.56 -6.01 -3.07
C TYR A 126 0.26 -6.81 -1.80
N SER A 127 0.59 -6.28 -0.62
CA SER A 127 0.26 -6.89 0.67
C SER A 127 0.75 -8.35 0.74
N GLU A 128 -0.14 -9.35 0.84
CA GLU A 128 0.19 -10.78 0.76
C GLU A 128 0.95 -11.15 -0.52
N GLY A 129 0.57 -10.58 -1.67
CA GLY A 129 1.25 -10.82 -2.95
C GLY A 129 2.70 -10.36 -2.96
N SER A 130 3.06 -9.38 -2.12
CA SER A 130 4.46 -8.97 -1.95
C SER A 130 5.32 -10.08 -1.30
N LEU A 131 4.72 -10.95 -0.46
CA LEU A 131 5.40 -12.11 0.10
C LEU A 131 5.65 -13.20 -0.96
N VAL A 132 4.72 -13.38 -1.89
CA VAL A 132 4.90 -14.29 -3.04
C VAL A 132 6.05 -13.79 -3.90
N ALA A 133 6.08 -12.47 -4.22
CA ALA A 133 7.15 -11.85 -4.99
C ALA A 133 8.50 -11.92 -4.27
N GLU A 134 8.54 -11.69 -2.95
CA GLU A 134 9.76 -11.80 -2.13
C GLU A 134 10.31 -13.23 -2.10
N ASN A 135 9.45 -14.24 -1.96
CA ASN A 135 9.86 -15.63 -2.01
C ASN A 135 10.44 -15.99 -3.38
N TYR A 136 9.83 -15.52 -4.46
CA TYR A 136 10.36 -15.70 -5.81
C TYR A 136 11.75 -15.03 -5.97
N LYS A 137 11.92 -13.80 -5.46
CA LYS A 137 13.22 -13.11 -5.43
C LYS A 137 14.27 -13.94 -4.71
N ARG A 138 13.96 -14.52 -3.55
CA ARG A 138 14.86 -15.41 -2.79
C ARG A 138 15.27 -16.64 -3.59
N GLU A 139 14.35 -17.23 -4.33
CA GLU A 139 14.63 -18.39 -5.18
C GLU A 139 15.55 -18.06 -6.35
N ILE A 140 15.38 -16.91 -7.01
CA ILE A 140 16.29 -16.49 -8.07
C ILE A 140 17.66 -16.09 -7.51
N ASN A 141 17.73 -15.45 -6.33
CA ASN A 141 19.00 -15.19 -5.62
C ASN A 141 19.75 -16.49 -5.30
N ALA A 142 19.02 -17.52 -4.88
CA ALA A 142 19.58 -18.84 -4.60
C ALA A 142 19.93 -19.65 -5.86
N GLY A 143 19.59 -19.16 -7.05
CA GLY A 143 19.82 -19.86 -8.32
C GLY A 143 18.93 -21.09 -8.51
N THR A 144 17.81 -21.21 -7.77
CA THR A 144 16.87 -22.33 -7.88
C THR A 144 15.79 -22.08 -8.92
N VAL A 145 15.59 -20.84 -9.33
CA VAL A 145 14.71 -20.41 -10.42
C VAL A 145 15.48 -19.46 -11.34
N ASP A 146 15.31 -19.59 -12.63
CA ASP A 146 15.84 -18.67 -13.64
C ASP A 146 14.72 -17.74 -14.15
N PRO A 147 14.81 -16.41 -13.99
CA PRO A 147 13.82 -15.47 -14.51
C PRO A 147 13.88 -15.29 -16.04
N GLY A 148 14.87 -15.87 -16.70
CA GLY A 148 15.03 -15.83 -18.16
C GLY A 148 15.36 -14.44 -18.73
N GLY A 149 15.86 -13.49 -17.91
CA GLY A 149 16.22 -12.13 -18.31
C GLY A 149 16.06 -11.12 -17.19
N ASN A 150 15.98 -9.83 -17.54
CA ASN A 150 15.91 -8.74 -16.56
C ASN A 150 14.60 -8.75 -15.77
N VAL A 151 14.71 -8.65 -14.45
CA VAL A 151 13.56 -8.50 -13.53
C VAL A 151 13.80 -7.34 -12.59
N GLU A 152 12.71 -6.65 -12.22
CA GLU A 152 12.66 -5.64 -11.18
C GLU A 152 11.44 -5.91 -10.28
N PHE A 153 11.51 -5.50 -9.03
CA PHE A 153 10.46 -5.75 -8.05
C PHE A 153 9.80 -4.45 -7.59
N VAL A 154 8.47 -4.47 -7.51
CA VAL A 154 7.69 -3.39 -6.92
C VAL A 154 6.82 -3.97 -5.81
N TYR A 155 7.06 -3.52 -4.60
CA TYR A 155 6.39 -3.99 -3.39
C TYR A 155 5.46 -2.90 -2.86
N ILE A 156 4.16 -3.13 -2.91
CA ILE A 156 3.14 -2.20 -2.43
C ILE A 156 2.60 -2.71 -1.10
N ALA A 157 2.68 -1.89 -0.05
CA ALA A 157 2.25 -2.24 1.31
C ALA A 157 2.86 -3.57 1.79
N ALA A 158 4.18 -3.76 1.58
CA ALA A 158 4.85 -5.02 1.88
C ALA A 158 5.16 -5.17 3.37
N PRO A 159 4.86 -6.33 3.98
CA PRO A 159 5.22 -6.58 5.37
C PRO A 159 6.73 -6.72 5.59
N THR A 160 7.51 -6.83 4.53
CA THR A 160 8.98 -7.01 4.52
C THR A 160 9.78 -5.73 4.36
N VAL A 161 9.13 -4.55 4.27
CA VAL A 161 9.84 -3.25 4.21
C VAL A 161 10.84 -3.17 5.37
N PRO A 162 12.15 -2.91 5.10
CA PRO A 162 13.18 -3.04 6.12
C PRO A 162 12.93 -2.17 7.37
N ASN A 163 12.65 -0.90 7.21
CA ASN A 163 12.38 0.00 8.34
C ASN A 163 10.90 0.42 8.43
N GLY A 164 9.98 -0.53 8.43
CA GLY A 164 8.54 -0.24 8.50
C GLY A 164 7.70 -1.50 8.54
N GLY A 165 8.03 -2.50 7.74
CA GLY A 165 7.23 -3.69 7.57
C GLY A 165 7.05 -4.50 8.86
N ILE A 166 5.84 -4.99 9.08
CA ILE A 166 5.51 -5.76 10.29
C ILE A 166 6.40 -7.01 10.43
N TYR A 167 6.82 -7.64 9.33
CA TYR A 167 7.74 -8.78 9.38
C TYR A 167 9.15 -8.35 9.80
N ALA A 168 9.63 -7.20 9.33
CA ALA A 168 10.91 -6.65 9.75
C ALA A 168 10.90 -6.27 11.25
N ARG A 169 9.76 -5.78 11.77
CA ARG A 169 9.59 -5.49 13.21
C ARG A 169 9.64 -6.74 14.07
N PHE A 170 9.12 -7.88 13.58
CA PHE A 170 9.01 -9.14 14.32
C PHE A 170 9.61 -10.31 13.53
N PRO A 171 10.92 -10.31 13.24
CA PRO A 171 11.56 -11.39 12.50
C PRO A 171 11.47 -12.70 13.30
N ASN A 172 11.26 -13.81 12.61
CA ASN A 172 11.14 -15.16 13.17
C ASN A 172 9.92 -15.35 14.09
N MET A 173 8.86 -14.55 13.93
CA MET A 173 7.60 -14.73 14.64
C MET A 173 6.66 -15.63 13.83
N GLY A 174 6.02 -16.59 14.48
CA GLY A 174 4.98 -17.43 13.88
C GLY A 174 5.21 -18.93 14.08
N PRO A 175 4.33 -19.77 13.50
CA PRO A 175 3.07 -19.38 12.87
C PRO A 175 2.04 -18.83 13.88
N LEU A 176 1.39 -17.74 13.51
CA LEU A 176 0.41 -17.09 14.40
C LEU A 176 -1.01 -17.59 14.14
N GLY A 177 -1.50 -18.46 15.03
CA GLY A 177 -2.91 -18.85 15.14
C GLY A 177 -3.61 -19.15 13.81
N LEU A 178 -4.86 -18.73 13.70
CA LEU A 178 -5.68 -18.92 12.49
C LEU A 178 -5.22 -18.10 11.28
N LEU A 179 -4.44 -17.03 11.49
CA LEU A 179 -3.89 -16.23 10.40
C LEU A 179 -2.80 -16.99 9.65
N GLY A 180 -2.12 -17.93 10.34
CA GLY A 180 -1.13 -18.83 9.77
C GLY A 180 -0.06 -18.11 8.99
N PHE A 181 0.52 -17.05 9.57
CA PHE A 181 1.66 -16.38 8.98
C PHE A 181 2.93 -16.58 9.81
N THR A 182 4.03 -16.77 9.11
CA THR A 182 5.36 -16.86 9.68
C THR A 182 6.20 -15.72 9.12
N SER A 183 6.70 -14.86 10.02
CA SER A 183 7.53 -13.73 9.59
C SER A 183 8.91 -14.19 9.15
N THR A 184 9.25 -13.87 7.91
CA THR A 184 10.60 -14.08 7.35
C THR A 184 11.57 -12.92 7.63
N GLY A 185 11.09 -11.87 8.31
CA GLY A 185 11.87 -10.65 8.57
C GLY A 185 11.79 -9.63 7.43
N ALA A 186 12.79 -8.77 7.36
CA ALA A 186 12.93 -7.80 6.28
C ALA A 186 13.16 -8.49 4.93
N ALA A 187 12.89 -7.75 3.84
CA ALA A 187 13.25 -8.17 2.49
C ALA A 187 14.74 -8.53 2.41
N GLU A 188 15.04 -9.61 1.70
CA GLU A 188 16.41 -10.07 1.52
C GLU A 188 17.14 -9.19 0.50
N PRO A 189 18.36 -8.70 0.77
CA PRO A 189 19.14 -7.96 -0.21
C PRO A 189 19.35 -8.74 -1.50
N SER A 190 19.24 -8.06 -2.63
CA SER A 190 19.37 -8.67 -3.95
C SER A 190 20.17 -7.77 -4.91
N PRO A 191 20.64 -8.29 -6.05
CA PRO A 191 21.24 -7.47 -7.10
C PRO A 191 20.20 -6.73 -7.97
N TYR A 192 18.91 -7.05 -7.81
CA TYR A 192 17.81 -6.50 -8.59
C TYR A 192 17.40 -5.13 -8.05
N ALA A 193 16.84 -4.28 -8.90
CA ALA A 193 16.20 -3.06 -8.44
C ALA A 193 14.88 -3.39 -7.73
N GLU A 194 14.70 -2.80 -6.55
CA GLU A 194 13.51 -2.98 -5.72
C GLU A 194 12.87 -1.62 -5.41
N THR A 195 11.56 -1.52 -5.59
CA THR A 195 10.80 -0.32 -5.23
C THR A 195 9.76 -0.68 -4.17
N PHE A 196 9.89 -0.07 -2.99
CA PHE A 196 8.96 -0.24 -1.88
C PHE A 196 8.04 0.97 -1.79
N ILE A 197 6.74 0.78 -2.02
CA ILE A 197 5.72 1.82 -1.92
C ILE A 197 4.89 1.55 -0.67
N THR A 198 4.99 2.46 0.29
CA THR A 198 4.38 2.32 1.62
C THR A 198 3.50 3.53 1.91
N VAL A 199 2.27 3.30 2.36
CA VAL A 199 1.40 4.36 2.85
C VAL A 199 1.72 4.63 4.32
N GLU A 200 1.90 5.90 4.68
CA GLU A 200 2.16 6.33 6.05
C GLU A 200 1.07 5.78 6.99
N TYR A 201 1.46 5.16 8.10
CA TYR A 201 0.58 4.51 9.10
C TYR A 201 -0.19 3.26 8.63
N ASP A 202 0.00 2.75 7.42
CA ASP A 202 -0.44 1.40 7.07
C ASP A 202 0.41 0.37 7.84
N PRO A 203 -0.14 -0.37 8.82
CA PRO A 203 0.67 -1.21 9.70
C PRO A 203 1.31 -2.42 9.00
N ILE A 204 0.96 -2.71 7.76
CA ILE A 204 1.61 -3.79 7.02
C ILE A 204 3.00 -3.35 6.57
N GLY A 205 3.10 -2.17 5.94
CA GLY A 205 4.36 -1.61 5.44
C GLY A 205 5.02 -0.57 6.38
N ASP A 206 4.23 0.04 7.29
CA ASP A 206 4.67 1.10 8.22
C ASP A 206 4.17 0.84 9.64
N PHE A 207 4.66 -0.23 10.26
CA PHE A 207 4.33 -0.60 11.64
C PHE A 207 5.21 0.18 12.63
N PRO A 208 4.65 0.65 13.78
CA PRO A 208 5.43 1.29 14.82
C PRO A 208 6.63 0.46 15.28
N ALA A 209 7.75 1.12 15.54
CA ALA A 209 8.96 0.47 16.04
C ALA A 209 8.96 0.37 17.59
N TYR A 210 8.17 1.20 18.25
CA TYR A 210 8.15 1.29 19.72
C TYR A 210 6.75 1.08 20.27
N ALA A 211 6.66 0.51 21.49
CA ALA A 211 5.40 0.26 22.20
C ALA A 211 4.76 1.56 22.73
N ASN A 212 4.42 2.46 21.82
CA ASN A 212 3.65 3.67 22.12
C ASN A 212 2.15 3.37 21.93
N PRO A 213 1.30 3.52 22.96
CA PRO A 213 -0.12 3.20 22.83
C PRO A 213 -0.86 3.99 21.75
N LEU A 214 -0.52 5.27 21.55
CA LEU A 214 -1.15 6.10 20.52
C LEU A 214 -0.73 5.65 19.11
N SER A 215 0.55 5.31 18.91
CA SER A 215 1.05 4.79 17.64
C SER A 215 0.40 3.44 17.30
N LEU A 216 0.26 2.53 18.29
CA LEU A 216 -0.39 1.24 18.10
C LEU A 216 -1.89 1.39 17.81
N ALA A 217 -2.58 2.32 18.49
CA ALA A 217 -3.98 2.61 18.20
C ALA A 217 -4.15 3.23 16.80
N ASN A 218 -3.24 4.13 16.39
CA ASN A 218 -3.23 4.70 15.06
C ASN A 218 -2.95 3.65 13.98
N ALA A 219 -2.02 2.74 14.22
CA ALA A 219 -1.74 1.60 13.32
C ALA A 219 -2.95 0.67 13.19
N ALA A 220 -3.67 0.38 14.27
CA ALA A 220 -4.91 -0.38 14.23
C ALA A 220 -5.99 0.32 13.40
N ALA A 221 -6.12 1.63 13.51
CA ALA A 221 -6.99 2.44 12.65
C ALA A 221 -6.47 2.45 11.20
N GLY A 222 -5.16 2.56 10.99
CA GLY A 222 -4.52 2.49 9.67
C GLY A 222 -4.82 1.21 8.92
N PHE A 223 -4.89 0.08 9.62
CA PHE A 223 -5.31 -1.19 9.01
C PHE A 223 -6.74 -1.13 8.45
N LEU A 224 -7.63 -0.40 9.12
CA LEU A 224 -9.02 -0.28 8.70
C LEU A 224 -9.26 0.77 7.61
N TYR A 225 -8.50 1.86 7.65
CA TYR A 225 -8.74 3.05 6.83
C TYR A 225 -7.74 3.26 5.70
N LEU A 226 -6.58 2.57 5.74
CA LEU A 226 -5.53 2.71 4.74
C LEU A 226 -5.24 1.40 4.03
N HIS A 227 -5.09 0.28 4.79
CA HIS A 227 -4.74 -1.00 4.18
C HIS A 227 -5.93 -1.59 3.41
N GLY A 228 -5.83 -1.67 2.10
CA GLY A 228 -6.91 -2.15 1.23
C GLY A 228 -8.02 -1.15 0.95
N ASP A 229 -7.96 0.07 1.49
CA ASP A 229 -8.83 1.17 1.12
C ASP A 229 -8.37 1.76 -0.24
N PRO A 230 -9.29 2.17 -1.13
CA PRO A 230 -8.94 2.77 -2.41
C PRO A 230 -8.48 4.24 -2.28
N THR A 231 -8.61 4.90 -1.13
CA THR A 231 -8.23 6.31 -0.96
C THR A 231 -6.77 6.58 -1.26
N PRO A 232 -5.79 5.80 -0.72
CA PRO A 232 -4.40 5.97 -1.09
C PRO A 232 -4.10 5.67 -2.57
N ASP A 233 -4.95 4.86 -3.23
CA ASP A 233 -4.78 4.49 -4.64
C ASP A 233 -5.01 5.68 -5.60
N ALA A 234 -5.59 6.78 -5.13
CA ALA A 234 -5.75 8.01 -5.91
C ALA A 234 -4.51 8.93 -5.87
N THR A 235 -3.50 8.60 -5.07
CA THR A 235 -2.28 9.42 -4.95
C THR A 235 -1.44 9.32 -6.21
N ASP A 236 -0.99 10.46 -6.72
CA ASP A 236 0.02 10.52 -7.78
C ASP A 236 1.42 10.34 -7.15
N LEU A 237 2.09 9.25 -7.48
CA LEU A 237 3.45 8.97 -6.99
C LEU A 237 4.51 9.91 -7.58
N ASN A 238 4.18 10.65 -8.65
CA ASN A 238 5.04 11.66 -9.25
C ASN A 238 4.89 13.04 -8.59
N ASP A 239 3.92 13.22 -7.69
CA ASP A 239 3.74 14.45 -6.94
C ASP A 239 4.71 14.50 -5.74
N PRO A 240 5.75 15.36 -5.74
CA PRO A 240 6.72 15.46 -4.65
C PRO A 240 6.09 15.97 -3.33
N ASP A 241 4.93 16.60 -3.39
CA ASP A 241 4.22 17.02 -2.18
C ASP A 241 3.44 15.86 -1.54
N ALA A 242 3.05 14.86 -2.30
CA ALA A 242 2.31 13.69 -1.83
C ALA A 242 3.21 12.55 -1.32
N VAL A 243 4.48 12.49 -1.72
CA VAL A 243 5.38 11.39 -1.37
C VAL A 243 6.71 11.88 -0.80
N ILE A 244 7.40 10.97 -0.08
CA ILE A 244 8.82 11.10 0.24
C ILE A 244 9.54 9.96 -0.47
N VAL A 245 10.54 10.29 -1.26
CA VAL A 245 11.30 9.30 -2.05
C VAL A 245 12.74 9.24 -1.54
N LYS A 246 13.24 8.04 -1.29
CA LYS A 246 14.62 7.78 -0.90
C LYS A 246 15.19 6.60 -1.65
N THR A 247 16.33 6.81 -2.33
CA THR A 247 17.07 5.73 -3.00
C THR A 247 18.30 5.35 -2.17
N VAL A 248 18.50 4.07 -1.95
CA VAL A 248 19.65 3.50 -1.24
C VAL A 248 20.18 2.31 -2.07
N GLY A 249 21.35 2.48 -2.67
CA GLY A 249 21.86 1.46 -3.63
C GLY A 249 20.97 1.36 -4.87
N ASN A 250 20.47 0.16 -5.16
CA ASN A 250 19.53 -0.10 -6.25
C ASN A 250 18.05 0.04 -5.81
N ASP A 251 17.80 0.20 -4.49
CA ASP A 251 16.46 0.17 -3.95
C ASP A 251 15.89 1.58 -3.81
N THR A 252 14.61 1.73 -4.14
CA THR A 252 13.85 2.96 -3.97
C THR A 252 12.74 2.76 -2.97
N TYR A 253 12.69 3.62 -1.97
CA TYR A 253 11.69 3.62 -0.90
C TYR A 253 10.81 4.84 -1.03
N ILE A 254 9.50 4.63 -1.03
CA ILE A 254 8.49 5.66 -1.20
C ILE A 254 7.53 5.61 -0.02
N LEU A 255 7.42 6.72 0.69
CA LEU A 255 6.39 6.92 1.69
C LEU A 255 5.31 7.85 1.14
N VAL A 256 4.13 7.30 0.90
CA VAL A 256 2.93 8.06 0.54
C VAL A 256 2.39 8.70 1.80
N LYS A 257 2.39 10.03 1.85
CA LYS A 257 1.93 10.79 3.02
C LYS A 257 0.43 10.65 3.21
N THR A 258 -0.01 10.63 4.47
CA THR A 258 -1.43 10.73 4.82
C THR A 258 -1.76 12.14 5.28
N GLU A 259 -2.86 12.69 4.80
CA GLU A 259 -3.32 14.03 5.20
C GLU A 259 -3.72 14.07 6.67
N HIS A 260 -4.36 12.98 7.13
CA HIS A 260 -4.93 12.88 8.47
C HIS A 260 -4.52 11.60 9.19
N LEU A 261 -4.47 11.68 10.52
CA LEU A 261 -4.26 10.51 11.36
C LEU A 261 -5.43 9.53 11.25
N PRO A 262 -5.21 8.27 10.88
CA PRO A 262 -6.24 7.23 10.88
C PRO A 262 -7.01 7.11 12.21
N LEU A 263 -6.35 7.37 13.32
CA LEU A 263 -6.95 7.37 14.66
C LEU A 263 -8.13 8.34 14.79
N LEU A 264 -8.13 9.43 14.05
CA LEU A 264 -9.19 10.46 14.08
C LEU A 264 -10.30 10.18 13.05
N GLN A 265 -10.09 9.27 12.10
CA GLN A 265 -11.04 8.99 11.03
C GLN A 265 -12.42 8.55 11.53
N PRO A 266 -12.58 7.73 12.60
CA PRO A 266 -13.92 7.40 13.13
C PRO A 266 -14.72 8.64 13.57
N ILE A 267 -14.03 9.66 14.10
CA ILE A 267 -14.68 10.91 14.52
C ILE A 267 -15.13 11.70 13.29
N ARG A 268 -14.28 11.76 12.25
CA ARG A 268 -14.62 12.40 10.97
C ARG A 268 -15.80 11.72 10.29
N ASP A 269 -15.84 10.39 10.26
CA ASP A 269 -16.94 9.62 9.67
C ASP A 269 -18.26 9.89 10.38
N VAL A 270 -18.28 9.88 11.72
CA VAL A 270 -19.47 10.21 12.51
C VAL A 270 -19.89 11.66 12.26
N SER A 271 -18.94 12.59 12.29
CA SER A 271 -19.20 14.02 12.05
C SER A 271 -19.83 14.27 10.68
N THR A 272 -19.33 13.59 9.65
CA THR A 272 -19.90 13.65 8.30
C THR A 272 -21.30 13.05 8.25
N ALA A 273 -21.51 11.92 8.90
CA ALA A 273 -22.79 11.22 8.92
C ALA A 273 -23.92 12.04 9.57
N ILE A 274 -23.59 12.89 10.56
CA ILE A 274 -24.55 13.75 11.27
C ILE A 274 -24.45 15.23 10.85
N ASN A 275 -23.69 15.55 9.79
CA ASN A 275 -23.48 16.89 9.23
C ASN A 275 -22.96 17.94 10.26
N THR A 276 -21.99 17.54 11.07
CA THR A 276 -21.33 18.42 12.06
C THR A 276 -19.88 18.75 11.73
N THR A 277 -19.40 18.42 10.53
CA THR A 277 -18.01 18.65 10.07
C THR A 277 -17.55 20.09 10.26
N ALA A 278 -18.40 21.08 9.99
CA ALA A 278 -18.08 22.50 10.20
C ALA A 278 -17.69 22.86 11.64
N PHE A 279 -18.14 22.08 12.62
CA PHE A 279 -17.78 22.26 14.04
C PHE A 279 -16.67 21.32 14.48
N THR A 280 -16.60 20.14 13.90
CA THR A 280 -15.67 19.09 14.32
C THR A 280 -14.29 19.31 13.72
N GLU A 281 -14.17 19.66 12.43
CA GLU A 281 -12.89 19.82 11.76
C GLU A 281 -11.99 20.89 12.37
N PRO A 282 -12.48 22.10 12.77
CA PRO A 282 -11.61 23.06 13.46
C PRO A 282 -11.02 22.50 14.77
N VAL A 283 -11.80 21.70 15.51
CA VAL A 283 -11.32 21.07 16.74
C VAL A 283 -10.32 19.95 16.45
N LEU A 284 -10.59 19.11 15.47
CA LEU A 284 -9.66 18.07 15.03
C LEU A 284 -8.36 18.68 14.49
N GLY A 285 -8.45 19.71 13.64
CA GLY A 285 -7.29 20.45 13.13
C GLY A 285 -6.43 21.07 14.23
N ALA A 286 -7.06 21.52 15.33
CA ALA A 286 -6.35 22.07 16.47
C ALA A 286 -5.55 21.03 17.24
N ILE A 287 -6.07 19.82 17.39
CA ILE A 287 -5.42 18.76 18.21
C ILE A 287 -4.51 17.85 17.40
N GLU A 288 -4.78 17.69 16.10
CA GLU A 288 -4.11 16.71 15.23
C GLU A 288 -2.60 16.90 15.15
N PRO A 289 -2.01 18.12 15.01
CA PRO A 289 -0.57 18.29 14.95
C PRO A 289 0.15 17.78 16.20
N THR A 290 -0.40 18.07 17.38
CA THR A 290 0.14 17.58 18.66
C THR A 290 -0.03 16.08 18.81
N LEU A 291 -1.18 15.54 18.39
CA LEU A 291 -1.45 14.10 18.41
C LEU A 291 -0.55 13.37 17.43
N LYS A 292 -0.28 13.95 16.24
CA LYS A 292 0.65 13.40 15.24
C LYS A 292 2.05 13.24 15.83
N LEU A 293 2.57 14.24 16.54
CA LEU A 293 3.87 14.12 17.22
C LEU A 293 3.89 12.97 18.24
N ALA A 294 2.80 12.80 19.00
CA ALA A 294 2.70 11.73 19.97
C ALA A 294 2.59 10.34 19.31
N VAL A 295 1.92 10.24 18.15
CA VAL A 295 1.87 9.04 17.32
C VAL A 295 3.24 8.76 16.70
N ASP A 296 3.87 9.76 16.09
CA ASP A 296 5.17 9.64 15.40
C ASP A 296 6.32 9.26 16.32
N MET A 297 6.18 9.53 17.62
CA MET A 297 7.16 9.10 18.63
C MET A 297 7.32 7.55 18.67
N GLY A 298 6.32 6.79 18.21
CA GLY A 298 6.38 5.34 18.10
C GLY A 298 7.09 4.81 16.86
N TYR A 299 7.53 5.68 15.96
CA TYR A 299 8.20 5.31 14.71
C TYR A 299 9.68 5.72 14.75
N THR A 300 10.52 5.05 13.96
CA THR A 300 11.96 5.33 13.91
C THR A 300 12.27 6.58 13.11
N ASP A 301 11.57 6.76 11.97
CA ASP A 301 12.01 7.63 10.89
C ASP A 301 10.78 8.13 10.10
N ARG A 302 10.39 9.40 10.36
CA ARG A 302 9.26 10.04 9.64
C ARG A 302 9.72 10.87 8.44
N ASP A 303 11.00 11.22 8.36
CA ASP A 303 11.61 11.91 7.22
C ASP A 303 12.20 10.94 6.19
N TYR A 304 12.05 9.63 6.40
CA TYR A 304 12.55 8.57 5.53
C TYR A 304 14.05 8.66 5.26
N SER A 305 14.80 9.15 6.25
CA SER A 305 16.26 9.31 6.13
C SER A 305 16.99 7.97 6.10
N ASP A 306 16.45 6.94 6.75
CA ASP A 306 16.99 5.57 6.81
C ASP A 306 15.92 4.48 6.64
N PRO A 307 15.26 4.36 5.46
CA PRO A 307 14.24 3.34 5.22
C PRO A 307 14.80 1.94 5.00
N ALA A 308 16.10 1.82 4.70
CA ALA A 308 16.75 0.56 4.32
C ALA A 308 17.24 -0.28 5.51
N THR A 309 17.44 0.34 6.69
CA THR A 309 17.97 -0.38 7.86
C THR A 309 16.86 -1.13 8.60
N PRO A 310 16.90 -2.48 8.66
CA PRO A 310 15.90 -3.26 9.39
C PRO A 310 15.88 -2.89 10.88
N THR A 311 14.70 -2.51 11.37
CA THR A 311 14.53 -2.11 12.77
C THR A 311 13.48 -2.99 13.44
N ARG A 312 13.85 -3.65 14.53
CA ARG A 312 12.97 -4.52 15.32
C ARG A 312 12.07 -3.72 16.25
N PHE A 313 10.91 -4.29 16.57
CA PHE A 313 10.03 -3.74 17.58
C PHE A 313 10.69 -3.74 18.96
N SER A 314 10.52 -2.64 19.69
CA SER A 314 11.02 -2.44 21.06
C SER A 314 9.91 -2.00 21.99
N LEU A 315 9.91 -2.52 23.22
CA LEU A 315 8.97 -2.09 24.25
C LEU A 315 9.26 -0.70 24.81
N ILE A 316 10.44 -0.14 24.51
CA ILE A 316 10.90 1.13 25.05
C ILE A 316 11.19 2.10 23.91
N THR A 317 10.55 3.26 23.93
CA THR A 317 10.89 4.39 23.06
C THR A 317 12.23 4.98 23.47
N PRO A 318 13.22 5.14 22.57
CA PRO A 318 14.49 5.72 22.90
C PRO A 318 14.36 7.14 23.48
N PRO A 319 15.16 7.51 24.52
CA PRO A 319 15.12 8.86 25.09
C PRO A 319 15.36 9.98 24.06
N LYS A 320 16.17 9.71 23.04
CA LYS A 320 16.41 10.65 21.93
C LYS A 320 15.11 10.98 21.20
N ARG A 321 14.27 9.97 20.87
CA ARG A 321 12.97 10.19 20.20
C ARG A 321 12.02 11.01 21.07
N ILE A 322 12.00 10.73 22.38
CA ILE A 322 11.18 11.50 23.32
C ILE A 322 11.63 12.97 23.33
N ALA A 323 12.95 13.23 23.37
CA ALA A 323 13.50 14.59 23.37
C ALA A 323 13.19 15.31 22.03
N GLU A 324 13.33 14.64 20.89
CA GLU A 324 12.99 15.19 19.58
C GLU A 324 11.51 15.58 19.51
N THR A 325 10.61 14.72 19.96
CA THR A 325 9.16 14.98 20.02
C THR A 325 8.87 16.20 20.91
N LEU A 326 9.48 16.28 22.09
CA LEU A 326 9.29 17.42 22.99
C LEU A 326 9.79 18.74 22.40
N ASN A 327 10.88 18.71 21.63
CA ASN A 327 11.41 19.90 20.96
C ASN A 327 10.48 20.39 19.83
N GLN A 328 9.70 19.53 19.22
CA GLN A 328 8.75 19.88 18.17
C GLN A 328 7.38 20.33 18.72
N LEU A 329 7.10 20.06 19.98
CA LEU A 329 5.80 20.34 20.61
C LEU A 329 5.35 21.81 20.50
N PRO A 330 6.21 22.85 20.70
CA PRO A 330 5.79 24.25 20.54
C PRO A 330 5.29 24.56 19.13
N GLY A 331 5.96 24.01 18.08
CA GLY A 331 5.53 24.17 16.68
C GLY A 331 4.17 23.53 16.42
N ALA A 332 3.96 22.31 16.89
CA ALA A 332 2.69 21.61 16.72
C ALA A 332 1.52 22.29 17.47
N LEU A 333 1.78 22.89 18.62
CA LEU A 333 0.78 23.69 19.34
C LEU A 333 0.42 24.97 18.56
N GLN A 334 1.41 25.62 17.96
CA GLN A 334 1.19 26.80 17.12
C GLN A 334 0.38 26.43 15.88
N GLU A 335 0.76 25.38 15.16
CA GLU A 335 0.02 24.88 14.01
C GLU A 335 -1.42 24.53 14.36
N GLY A 336 -1.66 23.85 15.48
CA GLY A 336 -3.01 23.57 15.96
C GLY A 336 -3.82 24.83 16.25
N ALA A 337 -3.20 25.87 16.83
CA ALA A 337 -3.88 27.15 17.06
C ALA A 337 -4.21 27.88 15.75
N ASP A 338 -3.33 27.83 14.78
CA ASP A 338 -3.53 28.42 13.45
C ASP A 338 -4.67 27.69 12.70
N ASN A 339 -4.71 26.36 12.76
CA ASN A 339 -5.78 25.55 12.19
C ASN A 339 -7.14 25.84 12.83
N PHE A 340 -7.17 26.09 14.14
CA PHE A 340 -8.42 26.45 14.85
C PHE A 340 -8.95 27.83 14.49
N THR A 341 -8.06 28.82 14.32
CA THR A 341 -8.43 30.22 14.05
C THR A 341 -8.73 30.49 12.58
N GLY A 342 -8.65 29.50 11.72
CA GLY A 342 -8.94 29.64 10.28
C GLY A 342 -7.79 30.26 9.49
N GLY A 343 -6.57 30.27 10.03
CA GLY A 343 -5.35 30.29 9.25
C GLY A 343 -5.38 29.01 8.43
N SER A 344 -5.72 29.10 7.13
CA SER A 344 -5.83 27.93 6.28
C SER A 344 -4.64 27.01 6.47
N PRO A 345 -4.84 25.70 6.75
CA PRO A 345 -3.79 24.75 6.48
C PRO A 345 -3.46 24.90 5.00
N ALA A 346 -2.19 24.76 4.64
CA ALA A 346 -1.79 24.73 3.24
C ALA A 346 -2.61 23.61 2.58
N THR A 347 -3.68 23.99 1.92
CA THR A 347 -4.65 23.12 1.28
C THR A 347 -3.93 22.37 0.18
N ALA A 348 -3.87 21.05 0.28
CA ALA A 348 -3.80 20.22 -0.90
C ALA A 348 -4.94 20.65 -1.84
N PRO A 349 -4.69 20.86 -3.13
CA PRO A 349 -5.73 21.33 -4.04
C PRO A 349 -6.88 20.32 -4.03
N PRO A 350 -8.15 20.80 -3.97
CA PRO A 350 -9.30 19.91 -4.02
C PRO A 350 -9.26 19.11 -5.33
N PRO A 351 -9.73 17.86 -5.35
CA PRO A 351 -9.82 17.09 -6.58
C PRO A 351 -10.61 17.91 -7.59
N THR A 352 -9.99 18.16 -8.73
CA THR A 352 -10.58 18.94 -9.83
C THR A 352 -11.82 18.20 -10.32
N THR A 353 -12.98 18.57 -9.84
CA THR A 353 -14.25 18.20 -10.47
C THR A 353 -14.26 18.87 -11.82
N VAL A 354 -14.08 18.09 -12.88
CA VAL A 354 -14.26 18.58 -14.25
C VAL A 354 -15.75 18.90 -14.43
N SER A 355 -16.10 20.16 -14.24
CA SER A 355 -17.41 20.66 -14.62
C SER A 355 -17.54 20.64 -16.13
N PRO A 356 -18.63 20.11 -16.70
CA PRO A 356 -18.84 20.17 -18.13
C PRO A 356 -18.96 21.63 -18.56
N THR A 357 -18.02 22.10 -19.36
CA THR A 357 -18.04 23.41 -19.98
C THR A 357 -19.26 23.49 -20.91
N THR A 358 -20.25 24.25 -20.50
CA THR A 358 -21.37 24.66 -21.36
C THR A 358 -20.83 25.66 -22.38
N LEU A 359 -20.65 25.23 -23.63
CA LEU A 359 -20.35 26.14 -24.75
C LEU A 359 -21.56 27.01 -25.02
N ALA A 360 -21.41 28.30 -24.79
CA ALA A 360 -22.35 29.32 -25.27
C ALA A 360 -22.23 29.50 -26.79
N PRO A 361 -23.33 29.75 -27.51
CA PRO A 361 -23.30 29.86 -28.95
C PRO A 361 -22.80 31.26 -29.38
N THR A 362 -21.76 31.32 -30.20
CA THR A 362 -21.41 32.48 -30.97
C THR A 362 -21.86 32.39 -32.42
N ASP A 363 -22.43 33.47 -32.89
CA ASP A 363 -23.09 33.68 -34.19
C ASP A 363 -22.27 33.39 -35.42
N ARG A 364 -22.96 32.84 -36.39
CA ARG A 364 -22.91 32.93 -37.86
C ARG A 364 -21.76 33.63 -38.54
N ILE A 365 -21.12 32.92 -39.46
CA ILE A 365 -20.87 33.39 -40.84
C ILE A 365 -21.07 32.23 -41.81
N ALA A 366 -21.82 32.53 -42.89
CA ALA A 366 -22.26 31.62 -43.94
C ALA A 366 -21.15 31.32 -44.97
N GLY A 367 -21.07 30.09 -45.41
CA GLY A 367 -20.28 29.67 -46.54
C GLY A 367 -20.76 28.34 -47.13
N LYS A 368 -21.50 28.41 -48.24
CA LYS A 368 -21.95 27.26 -49.05
C LYS A 368 -20.77 26.47 -49.60
N LYS A 369 -20.82 25.10 -49.57
CA LYS A 369 -20.62 24.25 -50.76
C LYS A 369 -20.76 22.77 -50.44
N GLN A 370 -21.73 22.19 -51.15
CA GLN A 370 -21.85 20.88 -51.78
C GLN A 370 -21.32 19.61 -51.10
N ALA A 371 -22.26 18.73 -50.85
CA ALA A 371 -22.11 17.29 -50.54
C ALA A 371 -21.80 16.44 -51.76
N PRO A 372 -21.16 15.32 -51.62
CA PRO A 372 -21.38 14.15 -52.48
C PRO A 372 -22.20 13.04 -51.81
N LYS A 373 -22.89 12.39 -52.67
CA LYS A 373 -23.98 11.43 -52.64
C LYS A 373 -23.57 10.11 -51.96
N VAL A 374 -24.40 9.66 -51.02
CA VAL A 374 -24.34 8.34 -50.40
C VAL A 374 -25.03 7.30 -51.27
N VAL A 375 -24.39 6.17 -51.48
CA VAL A 375 -25.01 4.95 -51.96
C VAL A 375 -25.39 4.08 -50.75
N ALA A 376 -26.67 3.76 -50.65
CA ALA A 376 -27.21 2.87 -49.62
C ALA A 376 -27.00 1.41 -50.01
N THR A 377 -26.51 0.60 -49.06
CA THR A 377 -26.85 -0.83 -49.04
C THR A 377 -27.43 -1.13 -47.65
N ASN A 378 -28.63 -1.69 -47.71
CA ASN A 378 -29.35 -2.23 -46.54
C ASN A 378 -28.62 -3.45 -46.01
N ASP A 379 -28.53 -3.56 -44.67
CA ASP A 379 -28.89 -4.81 -44.00
C ASP A 379 -28.99 -4.59 -42.48
N GLU A 380 -30.11 -4.99 -42.02
CA GLU A 380 -30.54 -5.62 -40.77
C GLU A 380 -30.38 -4.93 -39.43
N VAL A 381 -31.53 -4.68 -38.85
CA VAL A 381 -31.88 -4.20 -37.53
C VAL A 381 -31.30 -5.08 -36.42
N ASP A 382 -30.50 -4.51 -35.53
CA ASP A 382 -30.34 -5.04 -34.16
C ASP A 382 -30.62 -3.96 -33.12
N THR A 383 -31.51 -4.33 -32.20
CA THR A 383 -32.12 -3.46 -31.19
C THR A 383 -31.13 -3.05 -30.13
N PRO A 384 -31.17 -1.83 -29.58
CA PRO A 384 -30.28 -1.37 -28.53
C PRO A 384 -30.57 -2.07 -27.20
N LYS A 385 -29.60 -2.81 -26.69
CA LYS A 385 -29.60 -3.36 -25.33
C LYS A 385 -29.58 -2.23 -24.30
N LYS A 386 -30.55 -2.26 -23.38
CA LYS A 386 -30.66 -1.36 -22.23
C LYS A 386 -29.36 -1.38 -21.41
N PRO A 387 -28.95 -0.24 -20.81
CA PRO A 387 -27.80 -0.20 -19.93
C PRO A 387 -28.06 -1.05 -18.69
N VAL A 388 -27.16 -1.97 -18.43
CA VAL A 388 -27.13 -2.81 -17.22
C VAL A 388 -26.79 -1.90 -16.04
N LYS A 389 -27.74 -1.72 -15.12
CA LYS A 389 -27.50 -1.06 -13.83
C LYS A 389 -26.51 -1.94 -13.04
N ARG A 390 -25.33 -1.42 -12.77
CA ARG A 390 -24.40 -2.02 -11.79
C ARG A 390 -25.07 -2.05 -10.42
N PRO A 391 -25.00 -3.15 -9.68
CA PRO A 391 -25.53 -3.20 -8.33
C PRO A 391 -24.72 -2.28 -7.41
N PRO A 392 -25.33 -1.66 -6.39
CA PRO A 392 -24.61 -0.84 -5.41
C PRO A 392 -23.63 -1.72 -4.63
N VAL A 393 -22.41 -1.24 -4.48
CA VAL A 393 -21.32 -1.93 -3.77
C VAL A 393 -21.71 -2.14 -2.31
N GLN A 394 -21.98 -3.38 -1.91
CA GLN A 394 -22.24 -3.84 -0.53
C GLN A 394 -20.94 -3.85 0.29
N ARG A 395 -20.28 -2.71 0.45
CA ARG A 395 -18.98 -2.64 1.15
C ARG A 395 -19.08 -2.23 2.63
N ARG A 396 -20.18 -1.58 3.03
CA ARG A 396 -20.34 -1.14 4.43
C ARG A 396 -20.72 -2.25 5.41
N ASP A 397 -21.37 -3.29 4.95
CA ASP A 397 -21.81 -4.39 5.82
C ASP A 397 -20.67 -5.34 6.16
N ASN A 398 -19.76 -5.62 5.21
CA ASN A 398 -18.61 -6.51 5.42
C ASN A 398 -17.58 -5.95 6.42
N VAL A 399 -17.37 -4.63 6.46
CA VAL A 399 -16.46 -4.00 7.44
C VAL A 399 -17.06 -4.04 8.84
N ARG A 400 -18.37 -3.84 8.95
CA ARG A 400 -19.08 -3.88 10.23
C ARG A 400 -19.09 -5.28 10.84
N ASP A 401 -19.23 -6.31 10.00
CA ASP A 401 -19.19 -7.70 10.40
C ASP A 401 -17.76 -8.12 10.78
N ALA A 402 -16.74 -7.72 10.02
CA ALA A 402 -15.33 -7.94 10.35
C ALA A 402 -14.93 -7.24 11.67
N MET A 403 -15.40 -6.01 11.90
CA MET A 403 -15.16 -5.31 13.18
C MET A 403 -15.85 -5.98 14.35
N SER A 404 -17.06 -6.53 14.17
CA SER A 404 -17.76 -7.26 15.21
C SER A 404 -17.09 -8.59 15.56
N ASP A 405 -16.45 -9.23 14.60
CA ASP A 405 -15.72 -10.49 14.81
C ASP A 405 -14.34 -10.26 15.45
N VAL A 406 -13.63 -9.21 15.07
CA VAL A 406 -12.39 -8.79 15.74
C VAL A 406 -12.68 -8.37 17.19
N ALA A 407 -13.72 -7.58 17.42
CA ALA A 407 -14.12 -7.18 18.78
C ALA A 407 -14.56 -8.37 19.66
N ARG A 408 -15.25 -9.37 19.08
CA ARG A 408 -15.60 -10.61 19.77
C ARG A 408 -14.35 -11.43 20.11
N ASN A 409 -13.44 -11.62 19.17
CA ASN A 409 -12.21 -12.39 19.37
C ASN A 409 -11.29 -11.75 20.42
N VAL A 410 -11.14 -10.41 20.40
CA VAL A 410 -10.40 -9.68 21.44
C VAL A 410 -11.06 -9.84 22.81
N ARG A 411 -12.39 -9.72 22.88
CA ARG A 411 -13.14 -9.88 24.14
C ARG A 411 -13.04 -11.30 24.72
N ASP A 412 -13.01 -12.32 23.86
CA ASP A 412 -12.91 -13.71 24.28
C ASP A 412 -11.48 -14.11 24.69
N THR A 413 -10.48 -13.46 24.11
CA THR A 413 -9.05 -13.63 24.48
C THR A 413 -8.73 -13.05 25.87
N PHE A 414 -9.45 -12.00 26.30
CA PHE A 414 -9.25 -11.33 27.59
C PHE A 414 -10.27 -11.70 28.65
N LYS A 415 -11.16 -12.69 28.41
CA LYS A 415 -12.04 -13.24 29.51
C LYS A 415 -11.18 -13.99 30.53
N PRO A 416 -11.23 -13.61 31.81
CA PRO A 416 -10.56 -14.37 32.84
C PRO A 416 -11.14 -15.80 32.90
N LYS A 417 -10.27 -16.81 32.76
CA LYS A 417 -10.67 -18.21 32.98
C LYS A 417 -11.29 -18.33 34.34
N PRO A 418 -12.46 -19.01 34.49
CA PRO A 418 -13.01 -19.30 35.79
C PRO A 418 -11.99 -20.12 36.58
N LYS A 419 -11.68 -19.67 37.79
CA LYS A 419 -10.84 -20.42 38.72
C LYS A 419 -11.55 -21.75 39.00
N SER A 420 -10.94 -22.88 38.62
CA SER A 420 -11.33 -24.20 39.04
C SER A 420 -11.23 -24.29 40.57
N GLY A 421 -12.36 -24.48 41.25
CA GLY A 421 -12.37 -24.76 42.65
C GLY A 421 -11.75 -26.16 42.98
N PRO A 422 -11.32 -26.42 44.23
CA PRO A 422 -10.60 -27.63 44.58
C PRO A 422 -11.47 -28.87 44.39
N ASP A 423 -10.86 -29.88 43.76
CA ASP A 423 -11.43 -31.18 43.46
C ASP A 423 -12.00 -31.88 44.68
N ALA A 424 -13.28 -32.24 44.60
CA ALA A 424 -13.89 -33.23 45.49
C ALA A 424 -13.47 -34.63 45.05
N ALA A 425 -12.84 -35.37 45.96
CA ALA A 425 -12.34 -36.73 45.76
C ALA A 425 -13.42 -37.71 45.31
N PRO A 426 -13.12 -38.68 44.43
CA PRO A 426 -14.08 -39.67 43.99
C PRO A 426 -14.31 -40.75 45.09
N LYS A 427 -15.54 -40.93 45.48
CA LYS A 427 -15.96 -42.02 46.36
C LYS A 427 -15.89 -43.34 45.60
N HIS A 428 -14.98 -44.22 46.04
CA HIS A 428 -14.91 -45.61 45.64
C HIS A 428 -16.18 -46.35 46.02
N ARG A 429 -16.91 -46.88 45.04
CA ARG A 429 -17.98 -47.87 45.23
C ARG A 429 -17.45 -49.26 44.84
N ALA A 430 -17.17 -50.08 45.83
CA ALA A 430 -16.77 -51.47 45.64
C ALA A 430 -17.92 -52.30 45.01
N LYS A 431 -17.57 -53.15 44.04
CA LYS A 431 -18.41 -54.21 43.52
C LYS A 431 -17.77 -55.55 43.91
N PRO A 432 -18.58 -56.54 44.28
CA PRO A 432 -18.08 -57.79 44.85
C PRO A 432 -17.54 -58.76 43.81
N GLN A 433 -16.45 -59.43 44.15
CA GLN A 433 -15.88 -60.59 43.47
C GLN A 433 -16.84 -61.75 43.40
N ARG A 434 -16.89 -62.40 42.27
CA ARG A 434 -17.35 -63.75 42.09
C ARG A 434 -16.24 -64.61 41.53
N ALA A 435 -15.83 -65.59 42.36
CA ALA A 435 -14.88 -66.59 41.96
C ALA A 435 -15.52 -67.65 41.02
N SER A 436 -14.74 -68.16 40.10
CA SER A 436 -14.87 -69.56 39.69
C SER A 436 -13.56 -69.97 38.99
N ASP A 437 -13.01 -70.92 39.56
CA ASP A 437 -12.11 -71.99 39.26
C ASP A 437 -11.95 -72.42 37.80
N GLY A 438 -10.77 -72.96 37.53
CA GLY A 438 -10.68 -74.07 36.61
C GLY A 438 -9.49 -73.95 35.60
N ASP A 439 -8.40 -74.46 36.00
CA ASP A 439 -7.68 -75.65 35.53
C ASP A 439 -6.91 -75.56 34.15
N LYS A 440 -5.59 -75.80 34.35
CA LYS A 440 -4.68 -76.67 33.63
C LYS A 440 -4.29 -76.50 32.17
N ALA A 441 -2.95 -76.33 32.09
CA ALA A 441 -1.99 -77.20 31.40
C ALA A 441 -1.97 -77.17 29.83
N ALA A 442 -0.94 -76.73 29.26
CA ALA A 442 0.20 -77.37 28.66
C ALA A 442 1.14 -76.31 28.12
#